data_c96d696e46a83ffee407ea76599b452a
#
_entry.id   c96d696e46a83ffee407ea76599b452a
#
_cell.length_a   1.000
_cell.length_b   1.000
_cell.length_c   1.000
_cell.angle_alpha   90.00
_cell.angle_beta   90.00
_cell.angle_gamma   90.00
#
_symmetry.space_group_name_H-M   'P 1'
#
loop_
_entity.id
_entity.type
_entity.pdbx_description
1 polymer ?
#
loop_
_entity_poly.entity_id
_entity_poly.type
_entity_poly.pdbx_seq_one_letter_code
_entity_poly.pdbx_strand_id
1 'polypeptide(L)'
;MPELSSSPAPVNSPPALKRSAFAALRHRDFRLLWLGQIVSVSGSQMQFVAINWHVYLLTKSAFALGLVGLFRGAPIIFCSLIGGVVADAVNRKRLMIATQAVMLTSAGLLAAATIAGLKSVWPIYILSAFASAATAFDIPARQSLMPSLVPPEDFPNAVSLGLVVFNIATIGGPALAGIMLAESGPAVIYALNAASFVAVIAALVAMTASGSPELQSGRREALSLRALKEGLRFVWQTPIIVQTMTLDFAATFFASATLLLPIFAKERLHVDARGYGLLAAAPAIGSVITALLMARIGSFRREGRLVVVSVAVFGIATAMFGVSTIFWVSLLMLAITGAADTISTVLRQTIRQLVTPNHIRGRMTAINMMFFMGGPQLGELEAGSLAYLIGAPISVVVGGLGSLVCACVAAVKSKSLMEYEG
;
A
#
# COMPACT_ATOMS: atom_id res chain seq x y z
N MET A 1 -34.52 23.76 -52.18
CA MET A 1 -33.08 23.90 -51.91
C MET A 1 -32.95 24.07 -50.40
N PRO A 2 -32.48 23.11 -49.70
CA PRO A 2 -32.14 23.28 -48.28
C PRO A 2 -30.65 23.58 -48.10
N GLU A 3 -30.39 24.48 -47.21
CA GLU A 3 -29.09 25.04 -46.89
C GLU A 3 -28.13 24.00 -46.26
N LEU A 4 -26.90 24.09 -46.70
CA LEU A 4 -25.75 23.33 -46.23
C LEU A 4 -25.43 23.70 -44.76
N SER A 5 -25.54 22.72 -43.89
CA SER A 5 -25.03 22.81 -42.51
C SER A 5 -23.50 22.89 -42.55
N SER A 6 -22.96 24.03 -42.17
CA SER A 6 -21.54 24.22 -41.93
C SER A 6 -21.12 23.44 -40.68
N SER A 7 -20.32 22.39 -40.88
CA SER A 7 -19.61 21.67 -39.82
C SER A 7 -18.72 22.66 -39.07
N PRO A 8 -18.74 22.69 -37.71
CA PRO A 8 -17.83 23.54 -36.98
C PRO A 8 -16.38 23.06 -37.20
N ALA A 9 -15.50 24.04 -37.52
CA ALA A 9 -14.07 23.79 -37.69
C ALA A 9 -13.47 23.16 -36.44
N PRO A 10 -12.45 22.26 -36.57
CA PRO A 10 -11.78 21.68 -35.42
C PRO A 10 -11.16 22.79 -34.60
N VAL A 11 -11.56 22.85 -33.33
CA VAL A 11 -10.92 23.73 -32.32
C VAL A 11 -9.47 23.29 -32.19
N ASN A 12 -8.55 24.07 -32.75
CA ASN A 12 -7.10 23.89 -32.57
C ASN A 12 -6.81 24.08 -31.08
N SER A 13 -6.75 22.99 -30.35
CA SER A 13 -6.21 22.97 -28.99
C SER A 13 -4.73 23.40 -29.08
N PRO A 14 -4.30 24.41 -28.32
CA PRO A 14 -2.90 24.79 -28.34
C PRO A 14 -2.02 23.60 -27.96
N PRO A 15 -0.81 23.43 -28.57
CA PRO A 15 0.07 22.32 -28.28
C PRO A 15 0.35 22.29 -26.76
N ALA A 16 0.13 21.13 -26.16
CA ALA A 16 0.42 20.92 -24.75
C ALA A 16 1.89 21.24 -24.49
N LEU A 17 2.15 22.42 -23.90
CA LEU A 17 3.48 22.81 -23.45
C LEU A 17 4.05 21.65 -22.63
N LYS A 18 5.24 21.15 -22.99
CA LYS A 18 5.97 20.15 -22.19
C LYS A 18 6.22 20.72 -20.81
N ARG A 19 5.31 20.41 -19.87
CA ARG A 19 5.44 20.86 -18.48
C ARG A 19 6.57 20.12 -17.82
N SER A 20 7.30 20.83 -16.96
CA SER A 20 8.39 20.24 -16.17
C SER A 20 7.87 19.07 -15.33
N ALA A 21 8.63 17.96 -15.27
CA ALA A 21 8.34 16.82 -14.41
C ALA A 21 8.20 17.19 -12.91
N PHE A 22 8.63 18.38 -12.53
CA PHE A 22 8.58 18.92 -11.16
C PHE A 22 7.73 20.18 -11.05
N ALA A 23 6.74 20.37 -11.92
CA ALA A 23 5.89 21.57 -11.94
C ALA A 23 5.18 21.78 -10.60
N ALA A 24 4.62 20.75 -9.99
CA ALA A 24 3.92 20.84 -8.71
C ALA A 24 4.81 21.32 -7.54
N LEU A 25 6.12 21.06 -7.58
CA LEU A 25 7.07 21.51 -6.53
C LEU A 25 7.32 23.02 -6.55
N ARG A 26 6.88 23.75 -7.58
CA ARG A 26 6.92 25.23 -7.61
C ARG A 26 5.94 25.81 -6.58
N HIS A 27 4.86 25.11 -6.27
CA HIS A 27 3.87 25.53 -5.28
C HIS A 27 4.41 25.28 -3.87
N ARG A 28 4.56 26.33 -3.07
CA ARG A 28 5.19 26.32 -1.74
C ARG A 28 4.54 25.29 -0.82
N ASP A 29 3.23 25.30 -0.71
CA ASP A 29 2.50 24.43 0.23
C ASP A 29 2.58 22.96 -0.17
N PHE A 30 2.50 22.67 -1.48
CA PHE A 30 2.73 21.30 -1.98
C PHE A 30 4.16 20.83 -1.71
N ARG A 31 5.16 21.68 -1.95
CA ARG A 31 6.57 21.34 -1.69
C ARG A 31 6.83 21.07 -0.22
N LEU A 32 6.26 21.84 0.70
CA LEU A 32 6.38 21.60 2.14
C LEU A 32 5.78 20.24 2.53
N LEU A 33 4.58 19.93 2.06
CA LEU A 33 3.92 18.65 2.30
C LEU A 33 4.74 17.51 1.72
N TRP A 34 5.21 17.64 0.47
CA TRP A 34 5.95 16.60 -0.24
C TRP A 34 7.28 16.25 0.44
N LEU A 35 8.06 17.26 0.86
CA LEU A 35 9.31 17.05 1.61
C LEU A 35 9.05 16.38 2.97
N GLY A 36 8.03 16.84 3.71
CA GLY A 36 7.62 16.21 4.96
C GLY A 36 7.22 14.75 4.75
N GLN A 37 6.48 14.45 3.67
CA GLN A 37 6.04 13.10 3.36
C GLN A 37 7.19 12.16 2.99
N ILE A 38 8.22 12.59 2.26
CA ILE A 38 9.40 11.75 1.98
C ILE A 38 9.99 11.23 3.29
N VAL A 39 10.22 12.12 4.26
CA VAL A 39 10.85 11.77 5.53
C VAL A 39 9.92 10.88 6.36
N SER A 40 8.63 11.23 6.47
CA SER A 40 7.67 10.52 7.29
C SER A 40 7.30 9.14 6.74
N VAL A 41 7.07 9.01 5.43
CA VAL A 41 6.75 7.71 4.82
C VAL A 41 7.96 6.79 4.89
N SER A 42 9.18 7.30 4.65
CA SER A 42 10.41 6.51 4.82
C SER A 42 10.59 6.05 6.27
N GLY A 43 10.42 6.95 7.25
CA GLY A 43 10.46 6.60 8.67
C GLY A 43 9.43 5.54 9.05
N SER A 44 8.21 5.64 8.53
CA SER A 44 7.15 4.67 8.77
C SER A 44 7.47 3.28 8.16
N GLN A 45 8.08 3.23 6.97
CA GLN A 45 8.54 1.98 6.37
C GLN A 45 9.71 1.36 7.16
N MET A 46 10.64 2.19 7.66
CA MET A 46 11.70 1.76 8.56
C MET A 46 11.12 1.18 9.86
N GLN A 47 10.16 1.87 10.47
CA GLN A 47 9.50 1.42 11.70
C GLN A 47 8.77 0.10 11.50
N PHE A 48 8.13 -0.12 10.35
CA PHE A 48 7.45 -1.38 10.03
C PHE A 48 8.43 -2.57 10.08
N VAL A 49 9.58 -2.43 9.44
CA VAL A 49 10.65 -3.43 9.44
C VAL A 49 11.20 -3.64 10.86
N ALA A 50 11.42 -2.53 11.59
CA ALA A 50 11.93 -2.59 12.97
C ALA A 50 10.96 -3.27 13.93
N ILE A 51 9.64 -3.05 13.80
CA ILE A 51 8.62 -3.70 14.64
C ILE A 51 8.68 -5.21 14.45
N ASN A 52 8.66 -5.71 13.23
CA ASN A 52 8.68 -7.15 12.95
C ASN A 52 9.96 -7.79 13.50
N TRP A 53 11.11 -7.14 13.31
CA TRP A 53 12.38 -7.61 13.85
C TRP A 53 12.38 -7.62 15.38
N HIS A 54 11.90 -6.55 16.01
CA HIS A 54 11.87 -6.40 17.47
C HIS A 54 10.93 -7.43 18.13
N VAL A 55 9.72 -7.63 17.57
CA VAL A 55 8.77 -8.65 18.04
C VAL A 55 9.39 -10.04 17.94
N TYR A 56 10.07 -10.34 16.84
CA TYR A 56 10.77 -11.62 16.68
C TYR A 56 11.89 -11.79 17.73
N LEU A 57 12.71 -10.75 17.98
CA LEU A 57 13.77 -10.82 18.98
C LEU A 57 13.24 -11.08 20.39
N LEU A 58 12.10 -10.48 20.74
CA LEU A 58 11.47 -10.64 22.06
C LEU A 58 10.81 -11.99 22.26
N THR A 59 10.18 -12.55 21.22
CA THR A 59 9.28 -13.70 21.37
C THR A 59 9.76 -14.96 20.71
N LYS A 60 10.58 -14.88 19.67
CA LYS A 60 10.94 -16.00 18.78
C LYS A 60 9.73 -16.75 18.23
N SER A 61 8.57 -16.08 18.11
CA SER A 61 7.28 -16.69 17.79
C SER A 61 6.72 -16.14 16.48
N ALA A 62 6.40 -17.05 15.57
CA ALA A 62 5.72 -16.73 14.31
C ALA A 62 4.29 -16.21 14.56
N PHE A 63 3.59 -16.75 15.58
CA PHE A 63 2.27 -16.27 15.96
C PHE A 63 2.30 -14.82 16.45
N ALA A 64 3.32 -14.47 17.26
CA ALA A 64 3.49 -13.09 17.71
C ALA A 64 3.71 -12.11 16.54
N LEU A 65 4.42 -12.54 15.49
CA LEU A 65 4.53 -11.76 14.26
C LEU A 65 3.16 -11.62 13.56
N GLY A 66 2.39 -12.71 13.45
CA GLY A 66 1.03 -12.68 12.89
C GLY A 66 0.10 -11.69 13.61
N LEU A 67 0.22 -11.57 14.94
CA LEU A 67 -0.52 -10.60 15.74
C LEU A 67 -0.15 -9.14 15.39
N VAL A 68 1.06 -8.84 14.91
CA VAL A 68 1.41 -7.50 14.40
C VAL A 68 0.46 -7.12 13.25
N GLY A 69 0.24 -8.05 12.31
CA GLY A 69 -0.70 -7.86 11.21
C GLY A 69 -2.12 -7.56 11.72
N LEU A 70 -2.61 -8.32 12.69
CA LEU A 70 -3.94 -8.10 13.28
C LEU A 70 -4.05 -6.74 13.97
N PHE A 71 -3.12 -6.39 14.87
CA PHE A 71 -3.15 -5.13 15.62
C PHE A 71 -2.95 -3.90 14.74
N ARG A 72 -2.37 -4.05 13.56
CA ARG A 72 -2.27 -2.97 12.56
C ARG A 72 -3.47 -2.97 11.62
N GLY A 73 -3.90 -4.14 11.16
CA GLY A 73 -4.96 -4.29 10.18
C GLY A 73 -6.35 -3.97 10.71
N ALA A 74 -6.71 -4.51 11.87
CA ALA A 74 -8.03 -4.30 12.43
C ALA A 74 -8.37 -2.81 12.62
N PRO A 75 -7.51 -1.97 13.24
CA PRO A 75 -7.81 -0.54 13.34
C PRO A 75 -7.94 0.15 11.99
N ILE A 76 -7.11 -0.19 11.00
CA ILE A 76 -7.22 0.39 9.66
C ILE A 76 -8.57 0.04 9.05
N ILE A 77 -9.00 -1.23 9.08
CA ILE A 77 -10.26 -1.68 8.49
C ILE A 77 -11.45 -0.97 9.16
N PHE A 78 -11.51 -0.98 10.50
CA PHE A 78 -12.63 -0.39 11.22
C PHE A 78 -12.67 1.14 11.11
N CYS A 79 -11.52 1.80 11.26
CA CYS A 79 -11.43 3.25 11.23
C CYS A 79 -11.53 3.82 9.81
N SER A 80 -11.14 3.09 8.75
CA SER A 80 -11.23 3.59 7.38
C SER A 80 -12.68 3.82 6.92
N LEU A 81 -13.64 3.05 7.46
CA LEU A 81 -15.06 3.25 7.20
C LEU A 81 -15.55 4.63 7.64
N ILE A 82 -14.98 5.15 8.72
CA ILE A 82 -15.35 6.45 9.31
C ILE A 82 -14.39 7.55 8.84
N GLY A 83 -13.14 7.18 8.54
CA GLY A 83 -12.06 8.11 8.22
C GLY A 83 -12.34 9.03 7.03
N GLY A 84 -12.95 8.50 5.97
CA GLY A 84 -13.37 9.29 4.81
C GLY A 84 -14.46 10.31 5.16
N VAL A 85 -15.47 9.90 5.94
CA VAL A 85 -16.56 10.78 6.38
C VAL A 85 -16.03 11.92 7.24
N VAL A 86 -15.14 11.61 8.18
CA VAL A 86 -14.52 12.60 9.07
C VAL A 86 -13.63 13.55 8.26
N ALA A 87 -12.82 13.07 7.32
CA ALA A 87 -11.97 13.90 6.47
C ALA A 87 -12.75 14.89 5.59
N ASP A 88 -13.99 14.52 5.22
CA ASP A 88 -14.88 15.43 4.47
C ASP A 88 -15.64 16.43 5.37
N ALA A 89 -15.81 16.11 6.65
CA ALA A 89 -16.58 16.93 7.60
C ALA A 89 -15.73 17.97 8.35
N VAL A 90 -14.43 17.71 8.54
CA VAL A 90 -13.57 18.57 9.36
C VAL A 90 -12.48 19.25 8.53
N ASN A 91 -11.80 20.23 9.14
CA ASN A 91 -10.63 20.87 8.52
C ASN A 91 -9.51 19.83 8.33
N ARG A 92 -9.18 19.53 7.07
CA ARG A 92 -8.24 18.48 6.64
C ARG A 92 -6.83 18.70 7.22
N LYS A 93 -6.37 19.95 7.26
CA LYS A 93 -5.06 20.32 7.83
C LYS A 93 -5.01 20.03 9.33
N ARG A 94 -6.06 20.40 10.09
CA ARG A 94 -6.16 20.11 11.53
C ARG A 94 -6.26 18.61 11.80
N LEU A 95 -7.02 17.89 10.99
CA LEU A 95 -7.13 16.43 11.10
C LEU A 95 -5.77 15.77 10.88
N MET A 96 -5.02 16.18 9.85
CA MET A 96 -3.66 15.67 9.61
C MET A 96 -2.71 15.99 10.77
N ILE A 97 -2.75 17.20 11.33
CA ILE A 97 -1.93 17.54 12.51
C ILE A 97 -2.27 16.62 13.69
N ALA A 98 -3.55 16.37 13.95
CA ALA A 98 -3.97 15.49 15.05
C ALA A 98 -3.52 14.03 14.82
N THR A 99 -3.70 13.49 13.61
CA THR A 99 -3.25 12.12 13.27
C THR A 99 -1.73 11.98 13.34
N GLN A 100 -0.99 12.97 12.83
CA GLN A 100 0.48 12.99 12.92
C GLN A 100 0.95 13.11 14.38
N ALA A 101 0.25 13.84 15.24
CA ALA A 101 0.55 13.91 16.68
C ALA A 101 0.34 12.55 17.39
N VAL A 102 -0.72 11.81 17.03
CA VAL A 102 -0.94 10.45 17.54
C VAL A 102 0.18 9.51 17.09
N MET A 103 0.58 9.56 15.82
CA MET A 103 1.68 8.75 15.27
C MET A 103 3.02 9.12 15.93
N LEU A 104 3.31 10.41 16.11
CA LEU A 104 4.48 10.93 16.83
C LEU A 104 4.54 10.37 18.26
N THR A 105 3.43 10.50 19.00
CA THR A 105 3.34 10.03 20.39
C THR A 105 3.53 8.52 20.46
N SER A 106 2.89 7.76 19.56
CA SER A 106 3.03 6.31 19.50
C SER A 106 4.48 5.88 19.22
N ALA A 107 5.13 6.50 18.23
CA ALA A 107 6.53 6.19 17.90
C ALA A 107 7.50 6.63 19.03
N GLY A 108 7.26 7.81 19.63
CA GLY A 108 8.07 8.33 20.73
C GLY A 108 7.97 7.48 22.01
N LEU A 109 6.76 7.05 22.37
CA LEU A 109 6.54 6.14 23.49
C LEU A 109 7.18 4.77 23.24
N LEU A 110 7.11 4.27 22.00
CA LEU A 110 7.76 3.02 21.63
C LEU A 110 9.30 3.14 21.71
N ALA A 111 9.87 4.26 21.26
CA ALA A 111 11.29 4.53 21.41
C ALA A 111 11.70 4.58 22.89
N ALA A 112 10.98 5.34 23.71
CA ALA A 112 11.24 5.47 25.15
C ALA A 112 11.13 4.12 25.88
N ALA A 113 10.08 3.35 25.63
CA ALA A 113 9.90 2.01 26.20
C ALA A 113 11.04 1.07 25.80
N THR A 114 11.49 1.13 24.54
CA THR A 114 12.59 0.30 24.05
C THR A 114 13.92 0.67 24.70
N ILE A 115 14.22 1.97 24.88
CA ILE A 115 15.40 2.47 25.59
C ILE A 115 15.36 2.03 27.07
N ALA A 116 14.18 2.02 27.68
CA ALA A 116 13.98 1.56 29.06
C ALA A 116 14.08 0.03 29.22
N GLY A 117 14.41 -0.71 28.15
CA GLY A 117 14.57 -2.17 28.20
C GLY A 117 13.26 -2.94 28.09
N LEU A 118 12.43 -2.60 27.11
CA LEU A 118 11.15 -3.26 26.84
C LEU A 118 11.30 -4.79 26.73
N LYS A 119 10.58 -5.51 27.60
CA LYS A 119 10.57 -6.98 27.64
C LYS A 119 9.25 -7.59 27.16
N SER A 120 8.21 -6.78 26.99
CA SER A 120 6.87 -7.23 26.60
C SER A 120 6.52 -6.74 25.20
N VAL A 121 5.82 -7.55 24.43
CA VAL A 121 5.35 -7.17 23.07
C VAL A 121 4.09 -6.32 23.08
N TRP A 122 3.34 -6.29 24.18
CA TRP A 122 2.06 -5.58 24.28
C TRP A 122 2.14 -4.08 23.97
N PRO A 123 3.14 -3.33 24.46
CA PRO A 123 3.29 -1.93 24.06
C PRO A 123 3.48 -1.76 22.55
N ILE A 124 4.20 -2.69 21.89
CA ILE A 124 4.39 -2.66 20.44
C ILE A 124 3.05 -2.81 19.73
N TYR A 125 2.22 -3.78 20.12
CA TYR A 125 0.90 -4.01 19.52
C TYR A 125 -0.02 -2.82 19.73
N ILE A 126 -0.15 -2.34 20.97
CA ILE A 126 -1.07 -1.25 21.31
C ILE A 126 -0.68 0.05 20.58
N LEU A 127 0.60 0.43 20.63
CA LEU A 127 1.08 1.66 19.99
C LEU A 127 1.01 1.56 18.46
N SER A 128 1.25 0.37 17.89
CA SER A 128 1.04 0.12 16.46
C SER A 128 -0.45 0.23 16.07
N ALA A 129 -1.36 -0.24 16.91
CA ALA A 129 -2.79 -0.12 16.69
C ALA A 129 -3.25 1.35 16.66
N PHE A 130 -2.78 2.18 17.60
CA PHE A 130 -3.07 3.61 17.62
C PHE A 130 -2.51 4.34 16.38
N ALA A 131 -1.26 4.05 16.01
CA ALA A 131 -0.65 4.61 14.81
C ALA A 131 -1.41 4.21 13.54
N SER A 132 -1.86 2.95 13.47
CA SER A 132 -2.64 2.44 12.34
C SER A 132 -4.04 3.05 12.27
N ALA A 133 -4.71 3.23 13.40
CA ALA A 133 -5.98 3.97 13.48
C ALA A 133 -5.81 5.40 12.99
N ALA A 134 -4.77 6.11 13.42
CA ALA A 134 -4.46 7.46 12.96
C ALA A 134 -4.22 7.50 11.43
N THR A 135 -3.51 6.51 10.89
CA THR A 135 -3.25 6.39 9.44
C THR A 135 -4.54 6.28 8.63
N ALA A 136 -5.57 5.59 9.15
CA ALA A 136 -6.86 5.44 8.50
C ALA A 136 -7.62 6.78 8.29
N PHE A 137 -7.33 7.79 9.11
CA PHE A 137 -7.83 9.15 8.94
C PHE A 137 -6.87 10.05 8.16
N ASP A 138 -5.55 9.85 8.30
CA ASP A 138 -4.53 10.66 7.64
C ASP A 138 -4.57 10.51 6.11
N ILE A 139 -4.70 9.28 5.60
CA ILE A 139 -4.71 9.01 4.17
C ILE A 139 -5.82 9.77 3.43
N PRO A 140 -7.13 9.68 3.81
CA PRO A 140 -8.18 10.41 3.12
C PRO A 140 -8.07 11.93 3.32
N ALA A 141 -7.64 12.40 4.50
CA ALA A 141 -7.43 13.83 4.74
C ALA A 141 -6.36 14.41 3.80
N ARG A 142 -5.24 13.70 3.63
CA ARG A 142 -4.15 14.08 2.73
C ARG A 142 -4.59 14.06 1.27
N GLN A 143 -5.29 13.01 0.83
CA GLN A 143 -5.80 12.91 -0.53
C GLN A 143 -6.80 14.02 -0.86
N SER A 144 -7.64 14.40 0.11
CA SER A 144 -8.60 15.51 -0.03
C SER A 144 -7.95 16.90 0.06
N LEU A 145 -6.79 17.03 0.72
CA LEU A 145 -6.04 18.28 0.80
C LEU A 145 -5.23 18.56 -0.48
N MET A 146 -4.69 17.53 -1.13
CA MET A 146 -3.77 17.66 -2.26
C MET A 146 -4.30 18.53 -3.42
N PRO A 147 -5.57 18.43 -3.87
CA PRO A 147 -6.10 19.27 -4.94
C PRO A 147 -6.12 20.77 -4.61
N SER A 148 -6.17 21.15 -3.32
CA SER A 148 -6.14 22.57 -2.89
C SER A 148 -4.73 23.17 -2.83
N LEU A 149 -3.68 22.37 -3.03
CA LEU A 149 -2.28 22.79 -2.93
C LEU A 149 -1.64 23.15 -4.28
N VAL A 150 -2.26 22.72 -5.37
CA VAL A 150 -1.78 22.94 -6.75
C VAL A 150 -2.93 23.30 -7.68
N PRO A 151 -2.69 24.08 -8.74
CA PRO A 151 -3.69 24.31 -9.77
C PRO A 151 -4.13 23.00 -10.45
N PRO A 152 -5.36 22.91 -11.01
CA PRO A 152 -5.87 21.71 -11.67
C PRO A 152 -4.93 21.14 -12.73
N GLU A 153 -4.22 22.02 -13.43
CA GLU A 153 -3.29 21.63 -14.49
C GLU A 153 -2.04 20.91 -13.98
N ASP A 154 -1.58 21.19 -12.75
CA ASP A 154 -0.40 20.57 -12.13
C ASP A 154 -0.78 19.38 -11.24
N PHE A 155 -2.08 19.10 -11.05
CA PHE A 155 -2.56 18.01 -10.20
C PHE A 155 -2.08 16.64 -10.63
N PRO A 156 -2.07 16.24 -11.92
CA PRO A 156 -1.50 14.96 -12.33
C PRO A 156 -0.02 14.82 -11.97
N ASN A 157 0.76 15.93 -12.04
CA ASN A 157 2.16 15.94 -11.64
C ASN A 157 2.30 15.77 -10.12
N ALA A 158 1.44 16.40 -9.32
CA ALA A 158 1.42 16.23 -7.86
C ALA A 158 1.15 14.78 -7.46
N VAL A 159 0.18 14.11 -8.11
CA VAL A 159 -0.12 12.69 -7.90
C VAL A 159 1.09 11.82 -8.25
N SER A 160 1.72 12.06 -9.39
CA SER A 160 2.92 11.31 -9.82
C SER A 160 4.07 11.46 -8.82
N LEU A 161 4.31 12.67 -8.32
CA LEU A 161 5.34 12.93 -7.30
C LEU A 161 5.01 12.23 -5.97
N GLY A 162 3.73 12.10 -5.61
CA GLY A 162 3.30 11.30 -4.45
C GLY A 162 3.65 9.82 -4.59
N LEU A 163 3.49 9.25 -5.78
CA LEU A 163 3.91 7.87 -6.06
C LEU A 163 5.43 7.70 -5.99
N VAL A 164 6.20 8.69 -6.44
CA VAL A 164 7.68 8.68 -6.32
C VAL A 164 8.09 8.63 -4.84
N VAL A 165 7.46 9.43 -3.97
CA VAL A 165 7.71 9.37 -2.51
C VAL A 165 7.47 7.97 -1.96
N PHE A 166 6.34 7.38 -2.30
CA PHE A 166 5.98 6.04 -1.84
C PHE A 166 7.00 4.99 -2.30
N ASN A 167 7.39 5.01 -3.57
CA ASN A 167 8.38 4.07 -4.11
C ASN A 167 9.77 4.23 -3.47
N ILE A 168 10.25 5.46 -3.28
CA ILE A 168 11.52 5.71 -2.59
C ILE A 168 11.46 5.17 -1.15
N ALA A 169 10.35 5.41 -0.45
CA ALA A 169 10.18 4.99 0.93
C ALA A 169 10.10 3.47 1.07
N THR A 170 9.39 2.77 0.17
CA THR A 170 9.23 1.31 0.22
C THR A 170 10.49 0.53 -0.14
N ILE A 171 11.41 1.13 -0.90
CA ILE A 171 12.72 0.53 -1.19
C ILE A 171 13.75 0.96 -0.14
N GLY A 172 13.90 2.28 0.03
CA GLY A 172 14.95 2.86 0.87
C GLY A 172 14.69 2.62 2.36
N GLY A 173 13.42 2.68 2.80
CA GLY A 173 13.06 2.48 4.20
C GLY A 173 13.53 1.14 4.76
N PRO A 174 13.12 0.00 4.20
CA PRO A 174 13.58 -1.31 4.67
C PRO A 174 15.09 -1.50 4.61
N ALA A 175 15.75 -1.06 3.54
CA ALA A 175 17.20 -1.17 3.40
C ALA A 175 17.94 -0.38 4.48
N LEU A 176 17.55 0.89 4.70
CA LEU A 176 18.10 1.72 5.78
C LEU A 176 17.78 1.16 7.16
N ALA A 177 16.56 0.65 7.36
CA ALA A 177 16.18 0.01 8.62
C ALA A 177 17.09 -1.18 8.95
N GLY A 178 17.44 -2.00 7.95
CA GLY A 178 18.35 -3.13 8.15
C GLY A 178 19.72 -2.71 8.65
N ILE A 179 20.31 -1.66 8.05
CA ILE A 179 21.59 -1.10 8.48
C ILE A 179 21.49 -0.56 9.91
N MET A 180 20.47 0.24 10.19
CA MET A 180 20.30 0.86 11.50
C MET A 180 19.96 -0.14 12.60
N LEU A 181 19.19 -1.18 12.29
CA LEU A 181 18.93 -2.28 13.23
C LEU A 181 20.21 -3.00 13.63
N ALA A 182 21.13 -3.22 12.66
CA ALA A 182 22.40 -3.88 12.94
C ALA A 182 23.33 -3.04 13.81
N GLU A 183 23.35 -1.73 13.63
CA GLU A 183 24.28 -0.81 14.31
C GLU A 183 23.74 -0.22 15.60
N SER A 184 22.46 0.14 15.64
CA SER A 184 21.89 0.96 16.72
C SER A 184 20.62 0.34 17.34
N GLY A 185 20.11 -0.74 16.77
CA GLY A 185 18.90 -1.39 17.24
C GLY A 185 17.60 -0.64 16.94
N PRO A 186 16.43 -1.18 17.39
CA PRO A 186 15.11 -0.67 17.01
C PRO A 186 14.76 0.69 17.62
N ALA A 187 15.30 1.03 18.78
CA ALA A 187 14.98 2.27 19.49
C ALA A 187 15.26 3.53 18.67
N VAL A 188 16.42 3.55 17.97
CA VAL A 188 16.83 4.68 17.13
C VAL A 188 15.88 4.85 15.94
N ILE A 189 15.41 3.77 15.34
CA ILE A 189 14.45 3.83 14.24
C ILE A 189 13.12 4.43 14.72
N TYR A 190 12.64 4.01 15.89
CA TYR A 190 11.42 4.56 16.48
C TYR A 190 11.56 6.06 16.79
N ALA A 191 12.71 6.48 17.33
CA ALA A 191 13.00 7.89 17.60
C ALA A 191 13.07 8.73 16.30
N LEU A 192 13.73 8.21 15.27
CA LEU A 192 13.81 8.88 13.96
C LEU A 192 12.42 8.98 13.30
N ASN A 193 11.60 7.94 13.40
CA ASN A 193 10.24 8.02 12.88
C ASN A 193 9.39 9.03 13.66
N ALA A 194 9.54 9.09 14.99
CA ALA A 194 8.91 10.14 15.79
C ALA A 194 9.35 11.53 15.32
N ALA A 195 10.65 11.76 15.13
CA ALA A 195 11.19 13.02 14.59
C ALA A 195 10.66 13.34 13.20
N SER A 196 10.43 12.33 12.34
CA SER A 196 9.86 12.50 11.01
C SER A 196 8.44 13.08 11.04
N PHE A 197 7.62 12.67 12.01
CA PHE A 197 6.28 13.23 12.19
C PHE A 197 6.31 14.69 12.66
N VAL A 198 7.32 15.10 13.46
CA VAL A 198 7.53 16.51 13.80
C VAL A 198 7.76 17.33 12.53
N ALA A 199 8.56 16.83 11.58
CA ALA A 199 8.82 17.51 10.31
C ALA A 199 7.53 17.71 9.51
N VAL A 200 6.63 16.71 9.45
CA VAL A 200 5.33 16.85 8.78
C VAL A 200 4.43 17.85 9.49
N ILE A 201 4.36 17.80 10.83
CA ILE A 201 3.57 18.76 11.62
C ILE A 201 4.06 20.20 11.37
N ALA A 202 5.38 20.40 11.41
CA ALA A 202 6.00 21.70 11.11
C ALA A 202 5.67 22.17 9.69
N ALA A 203 5.74 21.29 8.69
CA ALA A 203 5.35 21.58 7.32
C ALA A 203 3.87 21.98 7.23
N LEU A 204 2.97 21.22 7.85
CA LEU A 204 1.54 21.52 7.88
C LEU A 204 1.25 22.87 8.56
N VAL A 205 1.92 23.18 9.68
CA VAL A 205 1.76 24.47 10.37
C VAL A 205 2.24 25.62 9.49
N ALA A 206 3.35 25.46 8.78
CA ALA A 206 3.95 26.46 7.91
C ALA A 206 3.17 26.69 6.60
N MET A 207 2.25 25.79 6.21
CA MET A 207 1.40 25.95 5.03
C MET A 207 0.37 27.06 5.21
N THR A 208 0.11 27.79 4.14
CA THR A 208 -0.90 28.86 4.09
C THR A 208 -2.30 28.34 3.74
N ALA A 209 -2.40 27.18 3.09
CA ALA A 209 -3.66 26.54 2.76
C ALA A 209 -4.52 26.31 4.01
N SER A 210 -5.78 26.73 3.96
CA SER A 210 -6.69 26.66 5.12
C SER A 210 -7.11 25.22 5.47
N GLY A 211 -7.11 24.32 4.48
CA GLY A 211 -7.58 22.94 4.64
C GLY A 211 -9.09 22.83 4.95
N SER A 212 -9.84 23.93 4.84
CA SER A 212 -11.27 23.94 5.09
C SER A 212 -12.00 23.11 4.04
N PRO A 213 -13.02 22.32 4.42
CA PRO A 213 -13.80 21.57 3.45
C PRO A 213 -14.56 22.57 2.56
N GLU A 214 -14.39 22.43 1.24
CA GLU A 214 -15.34 23.04 0.30
C GLU A 214 -16.67 22.30 0.44
N LEU A 215 -17.71 23.02 0.84
CA LEU A 215 -19.07 22.51 0.95
C LEU A 215 -19.64 22.23 -0.46
N GLN A 216 -19.19 21.15 -1.07
CA GLN A 216 -19.84 20.64 -2.27
C GLN A 216 -21.11 19.88 -1.84
N SER A 217 -22.24 20.51 -2.04
CA SER A 217 -23.59 20.06 -1.64
C SER A 217 -24.06 18.70 -2.23
N GLY A 218 -23.29 18.08 -3.12
CA GLY A 218 -23.60 16.76 -3.70
C GLY A 218 -22.87 15.56 -3.09
N ARG A 219 -21.88 15.75 -2.22
CA ARG A 219 -20.99 14.66 -1.75
C ARG A 219 -21.54 13.87 -0.57
N ARG A 220 -22.52 14.41 0.18
CA ARG A 220 -23.18 13.69 1.29
C ARG A 220 -23.99 12.48 0.83
N GLU A 221 -24.50 12.46 -0.39
CA GLU A 221 -25.24 11.32 -0.94
C GLU A 221 -24.32 10.13 -1.28
N ALA A 222 -23.05 10.39 -1.61
CA ALA A 222 -22.08 9.34 -1.98
C ALA A 222 -21.71 8.40 -0.82
N LEU A 223 -21.91 8.82 0.44
CA LEU A 223 -21.58 8.06 1.65
C LEU A 223 -22.81 7.43 2.32
N SER A 224 -23.97 7.43 1.66
CA SER A 224 -25.17 6.77 2.19
C SER A 224 -25.05 5.24 2.12
N LEU A 225 -25.64 4.53 3.09
CA LEU A 225 -25.76 3.06 3.05
C LEU A 225 -26.40 2.58 1.73
N ARG A 226 -27.26 3.41 1.13
CA ARG A 226 -27.85 3.16 -0.19
C ARG A 226 -26.79 3.17 -1.30
N ALA A 227 -25.88 4.13 -1.26
CA ALA A 227 -24.78 4.22 -2.24
C ALA A 227 -23.80 3.04 -2.12
N LEU A 228 -23.49 2.62 -0.88
CA LEU A 228 -22.67 1.43 -0.64
C LEU A 228 -23.36 0.17 -1.17
N LYS A 229 -24.66 0.00 -0.90
CA LYS A 229 -25.46 -1.13 -1.40
C LYS A 229 -25.53 -1.17 -2.92
N GLU A 230 -25.63 -0.02 -3.57
CA GLU A 230 -25.62 0.10 -5.03
C GLU A 230 -24.25 -0.27 -5.62
N GLY A 231 -23.16 0.21 -5.02
CA GLY A 231 -21.80 -0.19 -5.40
C GLY A 231 -21.57 -1.68 -5.23
N LEU A 232 -21.99 -2.25 -4.11
CA LEU A 232 -21.86 -3.68 -3.83
C LEU A 232 -22.69 -4.51 -4.82
N ARG A 233 -23.92 -4.08 -5.11
CA ARG A 233 -24.77 -4.73 -6.13
C ARG A 233 -24.11 -4.72 -7.51
N PHE A 234 -23.53 -3.59 -7.92
CA PHE A 234 -22.80 -3.49 -9.19
C PHE A 234 -21.60 -4.45 -9.23
N VAL A 235 -20.79 -4.50 -8.16
CA VAL A 235 -19.66 -5.44 -8.06
C VAL A 235 -20.14 -6.87 -8.25
N TRP A 236 -21.18 -7.32 -7.51
CA TRP A 236 -21.72 -8.68 -7.61
C TRP A 236 -22.35 -8.99 -8.96
N GLN A 237 -22.91 -7.99 -9.67
CA GLN A 237 -23.50 -8.15 -10.99
C GLN A 237 -22.48 -8.13 -12.13
N THR A 238 -21.21 -7.79 -11.85
CA THR A 238 -20.15 -7.70 -12.85
C THR A 238 -19.09 -8.78 -12.61
N PRO A 239 -19.21 -9.96 -13.26
CA PRO A 239 -18.38 -11.13 -12.96
C PRO A 239 -16.86 -10.84 -13.02
N ILE A 240 -16.39 -10.06 -13.99
CA ILE A 240 -14.97 -9.74 -14.15
C ILE A 240 -14.42 -8.93 -12.95
N ILE A 241 -15.25 -8.06 -12.35
CA ILE A 241 -14.87 -7.30 -11.17
C ILE A 241 -14.75 -8.23 -9.97
N VAL A 242 -15.74 -9.11 -9.75
CA VAL A 242 -15.69 -10.11 -8.66
C VAL A 242 -14.46 -11.01 -8.83
N GLN A 243 -14.21 -11.51 -10.04
CA GLN A 243 -13.08 -12.39 -10.33
C GLN A 243 -11.73 -11.71 -10.04
N THR A 244 -11.57 -10.45 -10.48
CA THR A 244 -10.33 -9.68 -10.23
C THR A 244 -10.14 -9.36 -8.75
N MET A 245 -11.21 -9.03 -8.01
CA MET A 245 -11.14 -8.74 -6.56
C MET A 245 -10.89 -10.00 -5.74
N THR A 246 -11.57 -11.10 -6.06
CA THR A 246 -11.38 -12.40 -5.38
C THR A 246 -9.97 -12.94 -5.60
N LEU A 247 -9.46 -12.85 -6.84
CA LEU A 247 -8.11 -13.28 -7.15
C LEU A 247 -7.05 -12.44 -6.43
N ASP A 248 -7.26 -11.12 -6.32
CA ASP A 248 -6.42 -10.20 -5.57
C ASP A 248 -6.36 -10.56 -4.09
N PHE A 249 -7.55 -10.67 -3.48
CA PHE A 249 -7.68 -11.03 -2.08
C PHE A 249 -7.03 -12.40 -1.79
N ALA A 250 -7.36 -13.41 -2.58
CA ALA A 250 -6.84 -14.75 -2.38
C ALA A 250 -5.31 -14.82 -2.54
N ALA A 251 -4.76 -14.16 -3.57
CA ALA A 251 -3.32 -14.13 -3.79
C ALA A 251 -2.58 -13.47 -2.62
N THR A 252 -3.05 -12.31 -2.16
CA THR A 252 -2.42 -11.56 -1.06
C THR A 252 -2.66 -12.20 0.30
N PHE A 253 -3.81 -12.85 0.51
CA PHE A 253 -4.13 -13.60 1.73
C PHE A 253 -3.19 -14.78 1.91
N PHE A 254 -3.05 -15.64 0.90
CA PHE A 254 -2.22 -16.84 1.01
C PHE A 254 -0.72 -16.57 0.98
N ALA A 255 -0.23 -15.53 0.31
CA ALA A 255 1.21 -15.33 0.11
C ALA A 255 1.83 -14.19 0.94
N SER A 256 1.32 -13.95 2.16
CA SER A 256 1.85 -12.95 3.10
C SER A 256 3.18 -13.35 3.74
N ALA A 257 4.18 -13.71 2.91
CA ALA A 257 5.49 -14.20 3.38
C ALA A 257 6.35 -13.13 4.07
N THR A 258 6.12 -11.84 3.79
CA THR A 258 6.98 -10.74 4.26
C THR A 258 7.01 -10.58 5.78
N LEU A 259 5.93 -10.95 6.46
CA LEU A 259 5.86 -10.94 7.92
C LEU A 259 6.86 -11.93 8.56
N LEU A 260 7.10 -13.07 7.93
CA LEU A 260 7.97 -14.13 8.44
C LEU A 260 9.45 -13.90 8.10
N LEU A 261 9.80 -12.85 7.37
CA LEU A 261 11.18 -12.54 6.97
C LEU A 261 12.18 -12.51 8.13
N PRO A 262 11.87 -12.02 9.36
CA PRO A 262 12.82 -12.09 10.48
C PRO A 262 13.21 -13.52 10.84
N ILE A 263 12.27 -14.48 10.77
CA ILE A 263 12.52 -15.91 11.01
C ILE A 263 13.44 -16.45 9.93
N PHE A 264 13.10 -16.22 8.66
CA PHE A 264 13.93 -16.65 7.52
C PHE A 264 15.34 -16.07 7.59
N ALA A 265 15.49 -14.79 7.90
CA ALA A 265 16.79 -14.14 8.00
C ALA A 265 17.66 -14.80 9.08
N LYS A 266 17.12 -15.04 10.28
CA LYS A 266 17.88 -15.56 11.42
C LYS A 266 18.06 -17.07 11.41
N GLU A 267 16.99 -17.83 11.14
CA GLU A 267 16.96 -19.28 11.34
C GLU A 267 17.29 -20.08 10.07
N ARG A 268 17.01 -19.51 8.88
CA ARG A 268 17.15 -20.21 7.61
C ARG A 268 18.35 -19.74 6.79
N LEU A 269 18.52 -18.43 6.69
CA LEU A 269 19.55 -17.79 5.86
C LEU A 269 20.78 -17.39 6.67
N HIS A 270 20.68 -17.41 8.02
CA HIS A 270 21.75 -17.05 8.96
C HIS A 270 22.39 -15.69 8.68
N VAL A 271 21.54 -14.71 8.29
CA VAL A 271 21.96 -13.33 8.04
C VAL A 271 21.57 -12.40 9.20
N ASP A 272 22.28 -11.28 9.29
CA ASP A 272 22.03 -10.24 10.26
C ASP A 272 20.83 -9.31 9.88
N ALA A 273 20.64 -8.24 10.63
CA ALA A 273 19.59 -7.27 10.34
C ALA A 273 19.78 -6.54 9.00
N ARG A 274 21.02 -6.41 8.48
CA ARG A 274 21.26 -5.82 7.15
C ARG A 274 20.71 -6.73 6.06
N GLY A 275 20.97 -8.02 6.15
CA GLY A 275 20.40 -9.03 5.25
C GLY A 275 18.88 -9.04 5.31
N TYR A 276 18.29 -8.97 6.50
CA TYR A 276 16.83 -8.83 6.68
C TYR A 276 16.27 -7.59 5.97
N GLY A 277 16.91 -6.43 6.14
CA GLY A 277 16.48 -5.19 5.49
C GLY A 277 16.50 -5.28 3.96
N LEU A 278 17.51 -5.94 3.38
CA LEU A 278 17.59 -6.20 1.94
C LEU A 278 16.48 -7.14 1.46
N LEU A 279 16.20 -8.22 2.20
CA LEU A 279 15.08 -9.12 1.90
C LEU A 279 13.75 -8.38 1.93
N ALA A 280 13.54 -7.50 2.91
CA ALA A 280 12.33 -6.69 3.03
C ALA A 280 12.19 -5.63 1.91
N ALA A 281 13.30 -5.13 1.36
CA ALA A 281 13.30 -4.19 0.23
C ALA A 281 13.11 -4.89 -1.14
N ALA A 282 13.43 -6.17 -1.24
CA ALA A 282 13.47 -6.89 -2.52
C ALA A 282 12.15 -6.85 -3.31
N PRO A 283 10.95 -7.06 -2.70
CA PRO A 283 9.70 -6.94 -3.44
C PRO A 283 9.50 -5.56 -4.07
N ALA A 284 9.82 -4.49 -3.33
CA ALA A 284 9.69 -3.13 -3.82
C ALA A 284 10.64 -2.82 -4.99
N ILE A 285 11.85 -3.37 -4.96
CA ILE A 285 12.81 -3.27 -6.07
C ILE A 285 12.23 -3.94 -7.33
N GLY A 286 11.72 -5.17 -7.18
CA GLY A 286 11.06 -5.88 -8.28
C GLY A 286 9.86 -5.12 -8.85
N SER A 287 9.04 -4.55 -7.97
CA SER A 287 7.88 -3.73 -8.33
C SER A 287 8.26 -2.52 -9.18
N VAL A 288 9.28 -1.75 -8.76
CA VAL A 288 9.71 -0.54 -9.49
C VAL A 288 10.31 -0.88 -10.85
N ILE A 289 11.17 -1.90 -10.93
CA ILE A 289 11.74 -2.35 -12.20
C ILE A 289 10.61 -2.72 -13.17
N THR A 290 9.65 -3.50 -12.68
CA THR A 290 8.53 -3.95 -13.51
C THR A 290 7.61 -2.82 -13.92
N ALA A 291 7.29 -1.88 -13.04
CA ALA A 291 6.48 -0.70 -13.37
C ALA A 291 7.14 0.14 -14.49
N LEU A 292 8.46 0.33 -14.43
CA LEU A 292 9.22 1.03 -15.47
C LEU A 292 9.20 0.27 -16.82
N LEU A 293 9.32 -1.05 -16.78
CA LEU A 293 9.22 -1.89 -17.99
C LEU A 293 7.83 -1.83 -18.60
N MET A 294 6.77 -1.97 -17.80
CA MET A 294 5.38 -1.86 -18.24
C MET A 294 5.09 -0.49 -18.86
N ALA A 295 5.59 0.59 -18.28
CA ALA A 295 5.44 1.94 -18.82
C ALA A 295 6.08 2.10 -20.22
N ARG A 296 7.12 1.33 -20.54
CA ARG A 296 7.77 1.33 -21.86
C ARG A 296 7.03 0.47 -22.89
N ILE A 297 6.42 -0.64 -22.46
CA ILE A 297 5.73 -1.59 -23.35
C ILE A 297 4.38 -1.02 -23.80
N GLY A 298 3.71 -0.25 -22.94
CA GLY A 298 2.41 0.37 -23.24
C GLY A 298 1.25 -0.60 -23.07
N SER A 299 0.59 -1.02 -24.17
CA SER A 299 -0.61 -1.88 -24.11
C SER A 299 -0.27 -3.37 -24.20
N PHE A 300 -1.07 -4.21 -23.54
CA PHE A 300 -0.96 -5.66 -23.57
C PHE A 300 -2.19 -6.28 -24.24
N ARG A 301 -1.99 -7.23 -25.16
CA ARG A 301 -3.08 -7.84 -25.98
C ARG A 301 -3.98 -8.81 -25.23
N ARG A 302 -3.63 -9.32 -24.08
CA ARG A 302 -4.40 -10.34 -23.32
C ARG A 302 -4.25 -10.08 -21.83
N GLU A 303 -4.78 -8.93 -21.41
CA GLU A 303 -4.60 -8.45 -20.04
C GLU A 303 -5.10 -9.45 -18.99
N GLY A 304 -6.24 -10.08 -19.21
CA GLY A 304 -6.80 -11.02 -18.26
C GLY A 304 -5.93 -12.28 -18.07
N ARG A 305 -5.33 -12.81 -19.14
CA ARG A 305 -4.39 -13.95 -19.02
C ARG A 305 -3.11 -13.55 -18.29
N LEU A 306 -2.59 -12.35 -18.56
CA LEU A 306 -1.41 -11.85 -17.87
C LEU A 306 -1.64 -11.68 -16.37
N VAL A 307 -2.83 -11.27 -15.95
CA VAL A 307 -3.21 -11.21 -14.52
C VAL A 307 -3.09 -12.60 -13.89
N VAL A 308 -3.68 -13.63 -14.51
CA VAL A 308 -3.65 -14.99 -13.96
C VAL A 308 -2.22 -15.57 -13.93
N VAL A 309 -1.45 -15.37 -15.02
CA VAL A 309 -0.05 -15.81 -15.10
C VAL A 309 0.79 -15.10 -14.02
N SER A 310 0.59 -13.79 -13.82
CA SER A 310 1.31 -13.04 -12.79
C SER A 310 1.02 -13.57 -11.39
N VAL A 311 -0.23 -13.90 -11.06
CA VAL A 311 -0.58 -14.51 -9.76
C VAL A 311 0.04 -15.91 -9.63
N ALA A 312 0.11 -16.69 -10.70
CA ALA A 312 0.78 -17.98 -10.68
C ALA A 312 2.30 -17.83 -10.43
N VAL A 313 2.96 -16.89 -11.11
CA VAL A 313 4.38 -16.56 -10.89
C VAL A 313 4.61 -16.07 -9.46
N PHE A 314 3.75 -15.23 -8.93
CA PHE A 314 3.77 -14.78 -7.54
C PHE A 314 3.73 -15.95 -6.56
N GLY A 315 2.79 -16.90 -6.74
CA GLY A 315 2.67 -18.09 -5.91
C GLY A 315 3.90 -19.00 -5.99
N ILE A 316 4.41 -19.25 -7.21
CA ILE A 316 5.62 -20.07 -7.42
C ILE A 316 6.83 -19.42 -6.76
N ALA A 317 7.05 -18.13 -6.98
CA ALA A 317 8.19 -17.42 -6.41
C ALA A 317 8.11 -17.40 -4.86
N THR A 318 6.90 -17.24 -4.28
CA THR A 318 6.68 -17.34 -2.84
C THR A 318 7.01 -18.74 -2.33
N ALA A 319 6.55 -19.79 -2.99
CA ALA A 319 6.86 -21.18 -2.59
C ALA A 319 8.37 -21.49 -2.70
N MET A 320 9.02 -21.01 -3.77
CA MET A 320 10.47 -21.16 -3.94
C MET A 320 11.25 -20.38 -2.88
N PHE A 321 10.80 -19.18 -2.48
CA PHE A 321 11.36 -18.49 -1.33
C PHE A 321 11.23 -19.34 -0.05
N GLY A 322 10.08 -19.97 0.18
CA GLY A 322 9.82 -20.81 1.36
C GLY A 322 10.78 -21.99 1.50
N VAL A 323 11.25 -22.58 0.40
CA VAL A 323 12.23 -23.70 0.43
C VAL A 323 13.68 -23.23 0.36
N SER A 324 13.93 -21.99 -0.02
CA SER A 324 15.28 -21.46 -0.24
C SER A 324 16.10 -21.41 1.05
N THR A 325 17.38 -21.77 0.93
CA THR A 325 18.40 -21.65 1.98
C THR A 325 19.54 -20.72 1.56
N ILE A 326 19.47 -20.19 0.34
CA ILE A 326 20.51 -19.32 -0.24
C ILE A 326 19.99 -17.89 -0.27
N PHE A 327 20.71 -16.96 0.37
CA PHE A 327 20.32 -15.56 0.49
C PHE A 327 19.98 -14.90 -0.86
N TRP A 328 20.84 -15.05 -1.86
CA TRP A 328 20.65 -14.42 -3.18
C TRP A 328 19.46 -15.00 -3.94
N VAL A 329 19.20 -16.31 -3.79
CA VAL A 329 18.00 -16.95 -4.37
C VAL A 329 16.75 -16.41 -3.68
N SER A 330 16.75 -16.33 -2.35
CA SER A 330 15.65 -15.77 -1.57
C SER A 330 15.36 -14.32 -1.96
N LEU A 331 16.39 -13.48 -2.12
CA LEU A 331 16.28 -12.09 -2.54
C LEU A 331 15.70 -11.99 -3.96
N LEU A 332 16.16 -12.83 -4.90
CA LEU A 332 15.62 -12.87 -6.25
C LEU A 332 14.15 -13.31 -6.27
N MET A 333 13.79 -14.35 -5.52
CA MET A 333 12.40 -14.82 -5.45
C MET A 333 11.48 -13.73 -4.88
N LEU A 334 11.89 -13.03 -3.83
CA LEU A 334 11.15 -11.90 -3.29
C LEU A 334 11.03 -10.73 -4.28
N ALA A 335 12.07 -10.44 -5.05
CA ALA A 335 11.97 -9.43 -6.12
C ALA A 335 10.98 -9.87 -7.22
N ILE A 336 10.96 -11.15 -7.58
CA ILE A 336 9.99 -11.70 -8.54
C ILE A 336 8.56 -11.62 -7.98
N THR A 337 8.34 -11.84 -6.66
CA THR A 337 7.00 -11.65 -6.08
C THR A 337 6.52 -10.21 -6.26
N GLY A 338 7.35 -9.22 -5.97
CA GLY A 338 7.00 -7.81 -6.17
C GLY A 338 6.76 -7.45 -7.64
N ALA A 339 7.56 -7.99 -8.55
CA ALA A 339 7.39 -7.83 -9.99
C ALA A 339 6.04 -8.39 -10.47
N ALA A 340 5.72 -9.61 -10.08
CA ALA A 340 4.48 -10.30 -10.45
C ALA A 340 3.24 -9.62 -9.87
N ASP A 341 3.31 -9.17 -8.60
CA ASP A 341 2.22 -8.41 -7.97
C ASP A 341 1.97 -7.09 -8.69
N THR A 342 3.01 -6.38 -9.11
CA THR A 342 2.88 -5.12 -9.84
C THR A 342 2.16 -5.32 -11.17
N ILE A 343 2.54 -6.32 -11.98
CA ILE A 343 1.84 -6.63 -13.24
C ILE A 343 0.36 -6.91 -12.97
N SER A 344 0.10 -7.80 -12.02
CA SER A 344 -1.24 -8.19 -11.65
C SER A 344 -2.08 -7.00 -11.18
N THR A 345 -1.54 -6.17 -10.28
CA THR A 345 -2.24 -5.01 -9.69
C THR A 345 -2.55 -3.94 -10.73
N VAL A 346 -1.58 -3.57 -11.59
CA VAL A 346 -1.78 -2.57 -12.65
C VAL A 346 -2.87 -3.02 -13.61
N LEU A 347 -2.78 -4.26 -14.13
CA LEU A 347 -3.76 -4.76 -15.09
C LEU A 347 -5.15 -4.90 -14.47
N ARG A 348 -5.28 -5.45 -13.27
CA ARG A 348 -6.57 -5.53 -12.56
C ARG A 348 -7.19 -4.16 -12.32
N GLN A 349 -6.37 -3.17 -11.96
CA GLN A 349 -6.85 -1.80 -11.75
C GLN A 349 -7.32 -1.17 -13.05
N THR A 350 -6.60 -1.38 -14.15
CA THR A 350 -6.97 -0.92 -15.50
C THR A 350 -8.30 -1.54 -15.92
N ILE A 351 -8.42 -2.87 -15.86
CA ILE A 351 -9.66 -3.59 -16.20
C ILE A 351 -10.85 -3.04 -15.40
N ARG A 352 -10.69 -2.91 -14.07
CA ARG A 352 -11.75 -2.39 -13.19
C ARG A 352 -12.17 -0.96 -13.55
N GLN A 353 -11.22 -0.09 -13.91
CA GLN A 353 -11.53 1.29 -14.28
C GLN A 353 -12.24 1.38 -15.64
N LEU A 354 -11.85 0.56 -16.61
CA LEU A 354 -12.46 0.53 -17.95
C LEU A 354 -13.87 -0.04 -17.92
N VAL A 355 -14.10 -1.11 -17.16
CA VAL A 355 -15.42 -1.79 -17.05
C VAL A 355 -16.40 -0.99 -16.18
N THR A 356 -15.93 -0.10 -15.30
CA THR A 356 -16.80 0.60 -14.36
C THR A 356 -17.31 1.93 -14.92
N PRO A 357 -18.65 2.15 -15.03
CA PRO A 357 -19.24 3.43 -15.43
C PRO A 357 -18.84 4.57 -14.51
N ASN A 358 -18.68 5.78 -15.07
CA ASN A 358 -18.17 6.95 -14.35
C ASN A 358 -18.95 7.27 -13.06
N HIS A 359 -20.29 7.13 -13.06
CA HIS A 359 -21.17 7.47 -11.93
C HIS A 359 -21.04 6.50 -10.73
N ILE A 360 -20.50 5.27 -10.94
CA ILE A 360 -20.31 4.26 -9.88
C ILE A 360 -18.82 4.09 -9.52
N ARG A 361 -17.90 4.63 -10.33
CA ARG A 361 -16.45 4.40 -10.19
C ARG A 361 -15.91 4.67 -8.78
N GLY A 362 -16.34 5.76 -8.14
CA GLY A 362 -15.91 6.07 -6.78
C GLY A 362 -16.37 5.03 -5.75
N ARG A 363 -17.60 4.53 -5.88
CA ARG A 363 -18.16 3.50 -4.97
C ARG A 363 -17.46 2.16 -5.15
N MET A 364 -17.21 1.75 -6.39
CA MET A 364 -16.44 0.54 -6.71
C MET A 364 -15.03 0.63 -6.15
N THR A 365 -14.35 1.78 -6.31
CA THR A 365 -13.01 2.00 -5.77
C THR A 365 -12.98 1.89 -4.24
N ALA A 366 -13.98 2.44 -3.53
CA ALA A 366 -14.08 2.32 -2.08
C ALA A 366 -14.21 0.85 -1.62
N ILE A 367 -15.08 0.08 -2.30
CA ILE A 367 -15.23 -1.36 -2.02
C ILE A 367 -13.91 -2.09 -2.30
N ASN A 368 -13.27 -1.82 -3.43
CA ASN A 368 -11.98 -2.42 -3.76
C ASN A 368 -10.90 -2.14 -2.72
N MET A 369 -10.85 -0.92 -2.17
CA MET A 369 -9.91 -0.56 -1.11
C MET A 369 -10.08 -1.41 0.15
N MET A 370 -11.31 -1.81 0.51
CA MET A 370 -11.55 -2.69 1.65
C MET A 370 -10.93 -4.07 1.43
N PHE A 371 -11.08 -4.65 0.24
CA PHE A 371 -10.46 -5.93 -0.12
C PHE A 371 -8.94 -5.82 -0.21
N PHE A 372 -8.46 -4.78 -0.86
CA PHE A 372 -7.01 -4.54 -1.04
C PHE A 372 -6.28 -4.33 0.28
N MET A 373 -6.88 -3.60 1.23
CA MET A 373 -6.27 -3.39 2.55
C MET A 373 -6.48 -4.56 3.50
N GLY A 374 -7.61 -5.26 3.41
CA GLY A 374 -7.94 -6.36 4.32
C GLY A 374 -7.18 -7.66 4.01
N GLY A 375 -6.97 -7.97 2.74
CA GLY A 375 -6.33 -9.21 2.31
C GLY A 375 -4.95 -9.44 2.93
N PRO A 376 -3.98 -8.54 2.76
CA PRO A 376 -2.65 -8.71 3.32
C PRO A 376 -2.65 -8.84 4.85
N GLN A 377 -3.45 -8.04 5.56
CA GLN A 377 -3.48 -8.03 7.03
C GLN A 377 -4.03 -9.35 7.61
N LEU A 378 -5.09 -9.88 7.00
CA LEU A 378 -5.64 -11.19 7.37
C LEU A 378 -4.67 -12.31 6.98
N GLY A 379 -4.00 -12.19 5.85
CA GLY A 379 -2.98 -13.11 5.41
C GLY A 379 -1.75 -13.14 6.33
N GLU A 380 -1.35 -12.00 6.89
CA GLU A 380 -0.29 -11.93 7.90
C GLU A 380 -0.64 -12.73 9.16
N LEU A 381 -1.88 -12.63 9.63
CA LEU A 381 -2.37 -13.43 10.77
C LEU A 381 -2.43 -14.93 10.43
N GLU A 382 -2.93 -15.27 9.25
CA GLU A 382 -2.99 -16.65 8.76
C GLU A 382 -1.60 -17.25 8.65
N ALA A 383 -0.67 -16.57 7.96
CA ALA A 383 0.71 -17.02 7.77
C ALA A 383 1.45 -17.20 9.10
N GLY A 384 1.27 -16.27 10.05
CA GLY A 384 1.85 -16.36 11.39
C GLY A 384 1.29 -17.51 12.21
N SER A 385 -0.04 -17.74 12.14
CA SER A 385 -0.72 -18.84 12.81
C SER A 385 -0.31 -20.21 12.24
N LEU A 386 -0.28 -20.30 10.90
CA LEU A 386 0.14 -21.50 10.21
C LEU A 386 1.64 -21.82 10.47
N ALA A 387 2.48 -20.77 10.46
CA ALA A 387 3.91 -20.92 10.76
C ALA A 387 4.15 -21.37 12.20
N TYR A 388 3.31 -21.00 13.14
CA TYR A 388 3.37 -21.49 14.53
C TYR A 388 3.08 -23.00 14.62
N LEU A 389 2.15 -23.50 13.80
CA LEU A 389 1.74 -24.93 13.82
C LEU A 389 2.69 -25.85 13.04
N ILE A 390 3.14 -25.44 11.86
CA ILE A 390 3.89 -26.29 10.92
C ILE A 390 5.28 -25.74 10.53
N GLY A 391 5.68 -24.62 11.13
CA GLY A 391 6.95 -23.97 10.84
C GLY A 391 6.88 -22.96 9.70
N ALA A 392 7.69 -21.90 9.78
CA ALA A 392 7.68 -20.79 8.82
C ALA A 392 7.96 -21.22 7.36
N PRO A 393 8.92 -22.10 7.06
CA PRO A 393 9.17 -22.54 5.68
C PRO A 393 7.97 -23.21 5.03
N ILE A 394 7.32 -24.13 5.75
CA ILE A 394 6.17 -24.88 5.24
C ILE A 394 4.97 -23.95 5.08
N SER A 395 4.74 -23.03 6.05
CA SER A 395 3.68 -22.01 5.96
C SER A 395 3.80 -21.18 4.67
N VAL A 396 5.00 -20.68 4.36
CA VAL A 396 5.24 -19.89 3.14
C VAL A 396 5.05 -20.73 1.87
N VAL A 397 5.48 -22.00 1.87
CA VAL A 397 5.24 -22.90 0.74
C VAL A 397 3.75 -23.16 0.52
N VAL A 398 3.00 -23.45 1.60
CA VAL A 398 1.55 -23.67 1.55
C VAL A 398 0.85 -22.41 1.04
N GLY A 399 1.25 -21.24 1.53
CA GLY A 399 0.71 -19.95 1.06
C GLY A 399 0.98 -19.70 -0.43
N GLY A 400 2.23 -19.95 -0.89
CA GLY A 400 2.58 -19.87 -2.32
C GLY A 400 1.79 -20.83 -3.20
N LEU A 401 1.63 -22.09 -2.76
CA LEU A 401 0.80 -23.09 -3.44
C LEU A 401 -0.68 -22.71 -3.42
N GLY A 402 -1.19 -22.14 -2.33
CA GLY A 402 -2.55 -21.61 -2.24
C GLY A 402 -2.81 -20.53 -3.30
N SER A 403 -1.89 -19.58 -3.45
CA SER A 403 -1.97 -18.55 -4.52
C SER A 403 -1.91 -19.17 -5.92
N LEU A 404 -1.07 -20.18 -6.14
CA LEU A 404 -1.00 -20.91 -7.42
C LEU A 404 -2.31 -21.67 -7.71
N VAL A 405 -2.91 -22.33 -6.72
CA VAL A 405 -4.22 -22.99 -6.87
C VAL A 405 -5.29 -21.97 -7.22
N CYS A 406 -5.31 -20.80 -6.57
CA CYS A 406 -6.23 -19.72 -6.91
C CYS A 406 -6.06 -19.25 -8.36
N ALA A 407 -4.84 -19.11 -8.85
CA ALA A 407 -4.56 -18.78 -10.25
C ALA A 407 -5.06 -19.87 -11.20
N CYS A 408 -4.82 -21.15 -10.89
CA CYS A 408 -5.32 -22.28 -11.69
C CYS A 408 -6.86 -22.35 -11.73
N VAL A 409 -7.51 -22.13 -10.59
CA VAL A 409 -8.97 -22.07 -10.50
C VAL A 409 -9.52 -20.90 -11.30
N ALA A 410 -8.86 -19.73 -11.24
CA ALA A 410 -9.23 -18.56 -12.06
C ALA A 410 -9.05 -18.84 -13.55
N ALA A 411 -7.97 -19.50 -13.96
CA ALA A 411 -7.74 -19.89 -15.36
C ALA A 411 -8.86 -20.77 -15.93
N VAL A 412 -9.42 -21.69 -15.12
CA VAL A 412 -10.46 -22.63 -15.56
C VAL A 412 -11.86 -22.02 -15.44
N LYS A 413 -12.17 -21.33 -14.32
CA LYS A 413 -13.53 -20.87 -14.01
C LYS A 413 -13.83 -19.44 -14.47
N SER A 414 -12.82 -18.60 -14.68
CA SER A 414 -13.00 -17.17 -14.95
C SER A 414 -12.91 -16.86 -16.45
N LYS A 415 -13.84 -17.40 -17.27
CA LYS A 415 -13.87 -17.18 -18.72
C LYS A 415 -13.86 -15.69 -19.09
N SER A 416 -14.67 -14.86 -18.40
CA SER A 416 -14.75 -13.43 -18.68
C SER A 416 -13.44 -12.70 -18.43
N LEU A 417 -12.61 -13.15 -17.48
CA LEU A 417 -11.28 -12.63 -17.25
C LEU A 417 -10.29 -13.15 -18.30
N MET A 418 -10.32 -14.45 -18.60
CA MET A 418 -9.37 -15.07 -19.56
C MET A 418 -9.55 -14.59 -21.00
N GLU A 419 -10.76 -14.20 -21.38
CA GLU A 419 -11.11 -13.70 -22.72
C GLU A 419 -11.02 -12.17 -22.83
N TYR A 420 -10.71 -11.48 -21.72
CA TYR A 420 -10.60 -10.03 -21.75
C TYR A 420 -9.36 -9.59 -22.52
N GLU A 421 -9.60 -8.84 -23.59
CA GLU A 421 -8.62 -8.13 -24.41
C GLU A 421 -8.86 -6.63 -24.20
N GLY A 422 -7.83 -5.91 -23.73
CA GLY A 422 -7.90 -4.48 -23.45
C GLY A 422 -7.99 -3.60 -24.70
#